data_81af21f8c50e3f630eb79dd27eb588ec
#
_entry.id   81af21f8c50e3f630eb79dd27eb588ec
#
_cell.length_a   1.000
_cell.length_b   1.000
_cell.length_c   1.000
_cell.angle_alpha   90.00
_cell.angle_beta   90.00
_cell.angle_gamma   90.00
#
_symmetry.space_group_name_H-M   'P 1'
#
loop_
_entity.id
_entity.type
_entity.pdbx_description
1 polymer ?
#
loop_
_entity_poly.entity_id
_entity_poly.type
_entity_poly.pdbx_seq_one_letter_code
_entity_poly.pdbx_strand_id
1 'polypeptide(L)'
;MESGQLKSPEFPNNYPNDKTCYWTITVPFGFSLTLNFETFEVSINPAPCQYDYVEIRDGGDRTSKLLGRFCGNTLPGNITSTGNQLFVKFHSDSSVSRKGFSAFFKKGKNNNVIPGYHFEMFLLN
;
A
#
# COMPACT_ATOMS: atom_id res chain seq x y z
N MET A 1 -12.06 9.05 -0.07
CA MET A 1 -12.44 7.64 0.04
C MET A 1 -12.08 7.10 1.39
N GLU A 2 -12.93 6.30 1.99
CA GLU A 2 -12.71 5.81 3.36
C GLU A 2 -12.12 4.41 3.40
N SER A 3 -12.37 3.61 2.37
CA SER A 3 -11.81 2.28 2.23
C SER A 3 -11.79 1.88 0.77
N GLY A 4 -10.98 0.89 0.45
CA GLY A 4 -10.88 0.38 -0.89
C GLY A 4 -9.95 -0.81 -0.97
N GLN A 5 -9.83 -1.35 -2.16
CA GLN A 5 -9.03 -2.54 -2.41
C GLN A 5 -8.02 -2.30 -3.53
N LEU A 6 -6.84 -2.90 -3.38
CA LEU A 6 -5.79 -2.94 -4.40
C LEU A 6 -5.50 -4.38 -4.74
N LYS A 7 -5.22 -4.62 -6.01
CA LYS A 7 -4.83 -5.96 -6.48
C LYS A 7 -3.75 -5.83 -7.54
N SER A 8 -2.86 -6.81 -7.60
CA SER A 8 -1.94 -6.91 -8.72
C SER A 8 -2.72 -7.14 -10.01
N PRO A 9 -2.13 -6.79 -11.17
CA PRO A 9 -2.79 -7.01 -12.46
C PRO A 9 -3.22 -8.48 -12.61
N GLU A 10 -4.44 -8.69 -13.09
CA GLU A 10 -5.05 -9.99 -13.37
C GLU A 10 -5.27 -10.89 -12.15
N PHE A 11 -5.06 -10.38 -10.94
CA PHE A 11 -5.37 -11.14 -9.73
C PHE A 11 -6.82 -11.65 -9.77
N PRO A 12 -7.11 -12.90 -9.42
CA PRO A 12 -6.28 -13.89 -8.75
C PRO A 12 -5.44 -14.77 -9.69
N ASN A 13 -5.37 -14.46 -10.95
CA ASN A 13 -4.46 -15.13 -11.88
C ASN A 13 -3.06 -14.56 -11.72
N ASN A 14 -2.07 -15.28 -12.21
CA ASN A 14 -0.69 -14.80 -12.14
C ASN A 14 -0.55 -13.44 -12.83
N TYR A 15 0.21 -12.55 -12.21
CA TYR A 15 0.43 -11.23 -12.81
C TYR A 15 1.29 -11.35 -14.05
N PRO A 16 1.13 -10.42 -15.03
CA PRO A 16 1.97 -10.41 -16.21
C PRO A 16 3.40 -10.02 -15.87
N ASN A 17 4.34 -10.45 -16.69
CA ASN A 17 5.73 -10.01 -16.60
C ASN A 17 5.85 -8.54 -17.06
N ASP A 18 6.93 -7.91 -16.68
CA ASP A 18 7.31 -6.57 -17.14
C ASP A 18 6.24 -5.51 -16.87
N LYS A 19 5.66 -5.53 -15.68
CA LYS A 19 4.67 -4.54 -15.28
C LYS A 19 5.19 -3.68 -14.15
N THR A 20 4.80 -2.42 -14.18
CA THR A 20 5.03 -1.50 -13.07
C THR A 20 3.75 -0.71 -12.87
N CYS A 21 3.19 -0.83 -11.69
CA CYS A 21 1.93 -0.17 -11.32
C CYS A 21 2.15 0.70 -10.11
N TYR A 22 1.46 1.84 -10.09
CA TYR A 22 1.54 2.79 -8.99
C TYR A 22 0.14 3.11 -8.49
N TRP A 23 0.01 3.23 -7.19
CA TRP A 23 -1.22 3.70 -6.55
C TRP A 23 -0.86 4.76 -5.53
N THR A 24 -1.58 5.86 -5.54
CA THR A 24 -1.56 6.82 -4.45
C THR A 24 -2.88 6.72 -3.73
N ILE A 25 -2.85 6.28 -2.47
CA ILE A 25 -4.04 6.12 -1.66
C ILE A 25 -4.16 7.35 -0.78
N THR A 26 -5.29 8.03 -0.87
CA THR A 26 -5.52 9.27 -0.13
C THR A 26 -6.82 9.17 0.66
N VAL A 27 -6.75 9.46 1.94
CA VAL A 27 -7.93 9.64 2.78
C VAL A 27 -8.02 11.11 3.15
N PRO A 28 -9.15 11.58 3.72
CA PRO A 28 -9.26 12.99 4.08
C PRO A 28 -8.13 13.44 5.00
N PHE A 29 -7.71 14.68 4.82
CA PHE A 29 -6.67 15.28 5.65
C PHE A 29 -7.06 15.20 7.13
N GLY A 30 -6.08 14.90 7.96
CA GLY A 30 -6.33 14.70 9.39
C GLY A 30 -6.51 13.25 9.79
N PHE A 31 -6.71 12.37 8.80
CA PHE A 31 -6.80 10.93 9.06
C PHE A 31 -5.53 10.23 8.58
N SER A 32 -5.22 9.12 9.23
CA SER A 32 -4.24 8.17 8.72
C SER A 32 -4.97 7.07 7.96
N LEU A 33 -4.22 6.19 7.33
CA LEU A 33 -4.79 5.02 6.69
C LEU A 33 -3.94 3.80 7.01
N THR A 34 -4.58 2.64 7.02
CA THR A 34 -3.93 1.35 7.24
C THR A 34 -4.16 0.46 6.04
N LEU A 35 -3.08 -0.15 5.55
CA LEU A 35 -3.11 -1.09 4.45
C LEU A 35 -2.90 -2.50 4.99
N ASN A 36 -3.81 -3.41 4.63
CA ASN A 36 -3.77 -4.81 5.07
C ASN A 36 -3.75 -5.71 3.85
N PHE A 37 -2.80 -6.62 3.80
CA PHE A 37 -2.71 -7.61 2.73
C PHE A 37 -3.51 -8.85 3.11
N GLU A 38 -4.32 -9.33 2.18
CA GLU A 38 -5.09 -10.56 2.35
C GLU A 38 -4.40 -11.74 1.68
N THR A 39 -3.76 -11.49 0.55
CA THR A 39 -3.03 -12.48 -0.23
C THR A 39 -1.73 -11.85 -0.67
N PHE A 40 -0.64 -12.60 -0.57
CA PHE A 40 0.65 -12.10 -1.00
C PHE A 40 1.53 -13.24 -1.51
N GLU A 41 1.81 -13.21 -2.81
CA GLU A 41 2.64 -14.21 -3.48
C GLU A 41 3.33 -13.52 -4.64
N VAL A 42 4.43 -12.83 -4.33
CA VAL A 42 5.14 -11.95 -5.27
C VAL A 42 6.59 -12.38 -5.31
N SER A 43 7.00 -12.95 -6.45
CA SER A 43 8.33 -13.56 -6.60
C SER A 43 8.51 -14.80 -5.72
N ILE A 44 9.36 -15.72 -6.19
CA ILE A 44 9.76 -16.89 -5.39
C ILE A 44 11.01 -16.61 -4.57
N ASN A 45 11.71 -15.55 -4.90
CA ASN A 45 12.96 -15.22 -4.22
C ASN A 45 12.68 -14.28 -3.04
N PRO A 46 13.24 -14.60 -1.87
CA PRO A 46 13.07 -13.72 -0.71
C PRO A 46 13.91 -12.46 -0.84
N ALA A 47 13.89 -11.65 0.21
CA ALA A 47 14.72 -10.45 0.27
C ALA A 47 16.14 -10.69 -0.29
N PRO A 48 16.72 -9.68 -0.98
CA PRO A 48 16.35 -8.27 -0.93
C PRO A 48 15.31 -7.81 -1.98
N CYS A 49 14.53 -8.70 -2.55
CA CYS A 49 13.44 -8.35 -3.46
C CYS A 49 13.93 -7.61 -4.71
N GLN A 50 14.84 -8.25 -5.42
CA GLN A 50 15.47 -7.66 -6.61
C GLN A 50 14.64 -7.81 -7.88
N TYR A 51 13.70 -8.74 -7.89
CA TYR A 51 12.98 -9.11 -9.11
C TYR A 51 11.58 -8.53 -9.12
N ASP A 52 10.64 -9.25 -8.52
CA ASP A 52 9.28 -8.75 -8.38
C ASP A 52 9.08 -8.29 -6.94
N TYR A 53 8.38 -7.19 -6.75
CA TYR A 53 8.22 -6.66 -5.39
C TYR A 53 7.06 -5.69 -5.29
N VAL A 54 6.62 -5.46 -4.06
CA VAL A 54 5.72 -4.38 -3.69
C VAL A 54 6.47 -3.45 -2.77
N GLU A 55 6.47 -2.17 -3.08
CA GLU A 55 7.16 -1.15 -2.32
C GLU A 55 6.14 -0.14 -1.79
N ILE A 56 6.24 0.20 -0.51
CA ILE A 56 5.27 1.09 0.12
C ILE A 56 5.99 2.26 0.75
N ARG A 57 5.48 3.46 0.49
CA ARG A 57 6.04 4.70 0.99
C ARG A 57 5.00 5.50 1.74
N ASP A 58 5.47 6.21 2.75
CA ASP A 58 4.64 7.01 3.64
C ASP A 58 4.50 8.42 3.07
N GLY A 59 3.55 8.59 2.19
CA GLY A 59 3.31 9.85 1.51
C GLY A 59 2.66 9.61 0.16
N GLY A 60 2.66 10.62 -0.69
CA GLY A 60 1.90 10.60 -1.93
C GLY A 60 2.67 10.24 -3.19
N ASP A 61 3.99 10.07 -3.12
CA ASP A 61 4.79 9.81 -4.31
C ASP A 61 6.07 9.03 -4.01
N ARG A 62 6.83 8.78 -5.06
CA ARG A 62 8.06 7.98 -4.98
C ARG A 62 9.21 8.64 -4.23
N THR A 63 9.08 9.90 -3.84
CA THR A 63 10.10 10.58 -3.05
C THR A 63 9.78 10.49 -1.56
N SER A 64 8.61 9.97 -1.20
CA SER A 64 8.19 9.82 0.18
C SER A 64 9.02 8.75 0.88
N LYS A 65 8.98 8.75 2.21
CA LYS A 65 9.79 7.84 3.03
C LYS A 65 9.41 6.38 2.75
N LEU A 66 10.41 5.56 2.47
CA LEU A 66 10.19 4.12 2.25
C LEU A 66 9.82 3.44 3.56
N LEU A 67 8.69 2.76 3.56
CA LEU A 67 8.25 1.92 4.69
C LEU A 67 8.71 0.48 4.53
N GLY A 68 8.81 -0.01 3.30
CA GLY A 68 9.32 -1.34 3.05
C GLY A 68 9.19 -1.77 1.61
N ARG A 69 9.98 -2.78 1.26
CA ARG A 69 9.90 -3.49 -0.01
C ARG A 69 9.65 -4.95 0.31
N PHE A 70 8.60 -5.51 -0.24
CA PHE A 70 8.10 -6.84 0.12
C PHE A 70 8.07 -7.76 -1.09
N CYS A 71 8.44 -9.02 -0.85
CA CYS A 71 8.36 -10.09 -1.85
C CYS A 71 8.27 -11.43 -1.12
N GLY A 72 8.11 -12.52 -1.87
CA GLY A 72 7.96 -13.84 -1.31
C GLY A 72 6.49 -14.19 -1.11
N ASN A 73 6.25 -15.12 -0.20
CA ASN A 73 4.90 -15.64 0.06
C ASN A 73 4.44 -15.48 1.50
N THR A 74 5.04 -14.54 2.20
CA THR A 74 4.64 -14.20 3.58
C THR A 74 3.92 -12.87 3.56
N LEU A 75 2.77 -12.80 4.21
CA LEU A 75 2.00 -11.57 4.28
C LEU A 75 2.83 -10.47 4.97
N PRO A 76 2.96 -9.29 4.35
CA PRO A 76 3.47 -8.13 5.07
C PRO A 76 2.53 -7.81 6.23
N GLY A 77 3.09 -7.29 7.32
CA GLY A 77 2.27 -6.83 8.42
C GLY A 77 1.42 -5.63 8.02
N ASN A 78 0.52 -5.23 8.90
CA ASN A 78 -0.29 -4.05 8.66
C ASN A 78 0.59 -2.81 8.58
N ILE A 79 0.31 -1.95 7.61
CA ILE A 79 1.11 -0.76 7.36
C ILE A 79 0.22 0.46 7.55
N THR A 80 0.62 1.34 8.45
CA THR A 80 -0.13 2.54 8.78
C THR A 80 0.66 3.78 8.38
N SER A 81 0.01 4.71 7.69
CA SER A 81 0.62 5.98 7.32
C SER A 81 0.73 6.91 8.52
N THR A 82 1.66 7.85 8.46
CA THR A 82 1.70 8.94 9.45
C THR A 82 0.77 10.07 9.05
N GLY A 83 0.62 10.31 7.75
CA GLY A 83 -0.29 11.32 7.22
C GLY A 83 -1.48 10.68 6.52
N ASN A 84 -2.03 11.37 5.55
CA ASN A 84 -3.25 10.95 4.87
C ASN A 84 -3.02 10.21 3.55
N GLN A 85 -1.78 9.83 3.26
CA GLN A 85 -1.44 9.18 1.99
C GLN A 85 -0.45 8.03 2.17
N LEU A 86 -0.60 7.01 1.31
CA LEU A 86 0.42 5.99 1.08
C LEU A 86 0.63 5.85 -0.42
N PHE A 87 1.87 5.60 -0.80
CA PHE A 87 2.25 5.33 -2.18
C PHE A 87 2.67 3.88 -2.30
N VAL A 88 2.06 3.15 -3.23
CA VAL A 88 2.32 1.73 -3.45
C VAL A 88 2.82 1.53 -4.87
N LYS A 89 3.92 0.80 -4.99
CA LYS A 89 4.50 0.42 -6.29
C LYS A 89 4.56 -1.10 -6.37
N PHE A 90 4.04 -1.67 -7.45
CA PHE A 90 4.24 -3.07 -7.79
C PHE A 90 5.11 -3.14 -9.03
N HIS A 91 6.11 -4.00 -8.98
CA HIS A 91 7.01 -4.22 -10.12
C HIS A 91 7.18 -5.70 -10.37
N SER A 92 7.07 -6.12 -11.65
CA SER A 92 7.43 -7.47 -12.08
C SER A 92 8.47 -7.39 -13.19
N ASP A 93 9.41 -8.34 -13.18
CA ASP A 93 10.44 -8.42 -14.18
C ASP A 93 10.02 -9.34 -15.35
N SER A 94 10.97 -9.77 -16.18
CA SER A 94 10.71 -10.56 -17.38
C SER A 94 10.58 -12.05 -17.12
N SER A 95 10.70 -12.50 -15.88
CA SER A 95 10.74 -13.92 -15.57
C SER A 95 9.49 -14.40 -14.83
N VAL A 96 9.61 -15.38 -13.98
CA VAL A 96 8.50 -16.13 -13.39
C VAL A 96 7.52 -15.24 -12.62
N SER A 97 6.25 -15.30 -13.01
CA SER A 97 5.18 -14.59 -12.30
C SER A 97 4.53 -15.50 -11.26
N ARG A 98 3.82 -14.88 -10.33
CA ARG A 98 3.10 -15.56 -9.27
C ARG A 98 1.69 -14.99 -9.17
N LYS A 99 0.93 -15.48 -8.19
CA LYS A 99 -0.46 -15.09 -8.00
C LYS A 99 -0.62 -13.59 -7.76
N GLY A 100 0.35 -12.96 -7.12
CA GLY A 100 0.31 -11.55 -6.84
C GLY A 100 -0.23 -11.23 -5.48
N PHE A 101 -0.92 -10.11 -5.38
CA PHE A 101 -1.42 -9.67 -4.09
C PHE A 101 -2.83 -9.10 -4.18
N SER A 102 -3.52 -9.18 -3.06
CA SER A 102 -4.71 -8.38 -2.81
C SER A 102 -4.56 -7.73 -1.44
N ALA A 103 -4.95 -6.48 -1.36
CA ALA A 103 -4.86 -5.71 -0.14
C ALA A 103 -6.06 -4.79 -0.07
N PHE A 104 -6.42 -4.38 1.13
CA PHE A 104 -7.43 -3.36 1.30
C PHE A 104 -6.92 -2.30 2.27
N PHE A 105 -7.42 -1.09 2.10
CA PHE A 105 -7.07 0.01 2.97
C PHE A 105 -8.32 0.56 3.64
N LYS A 106 -8.12 1.15 4.78
CA LYS A 106 -9.19 1.84 5.47
C LYS A 106 -8.65 3.08 6.17
N LYS A 107 -9.53 4.07 6.31
CA LYS A 107 -9.24 5.27 7.04
C LYS A 107 -9.10 4.95 8.52
N GLY A 108 -8.06 5.48 9.14
CA GLY A 108 -7.81 5.33 10.56
C GLY A 108 -8.45 6.44 11.38
N LYS A 109 -7.88 6.70 12.54
CA LYS A 109 -8.36 7.73 13.45
C LYS A 109 -8.06 9.12 12.91
N ASN A 110 -8.93 10.07 13.23
CA ASN A 110 -8.68 11.46 12.95
C ASN A 110 -7.61 11.98 13.92
N ASN A 111 -6.42 12.25 13.40
CA ASN A 111 -5.28 12.69 14.20
C ASN A 111 -5.39 14.14 14.66
N ASN A 112 -6.41 14.87 14.19
CA ASN A 112 -6.65 16.24 14.56
C ASN A 112 -7.62 16.37 15.73
N VAL A 113 -8.12 15.25 16.27
CA VAL A 113 -9.00 15.27 17.43
C VAL A 113 -8.16 15.24 18.69
N ILE A 114 -8.37 16.23 19.54
CA ILE A 114 -7.69 16.35 20.83
C ILE A 114 -8.63 15.79 21.89
N PRO A 115 -8.20 14.79 22.67
CA PRO A 115 -9.05 14.26 23.74
C PRO A 115 -9.47 15.37 24.72
N GLY A 116 -10.75 15.41 25.05
CA GLY A 116 -11.30 16.42 25.95
C GLY A 116 -11.73 17.72 25.30
N TYR A 117 -11.39 17.90 24.05
CA TYR A 117 -11.84 19.02 23.24
C TYR A 117 -12.51 18.50 21.99
N HIS A 118 -13.71 18.96 21.76
CA HIS A 118 -14.34 18.73 20.48
C HIS A 118 -13.96 19.89 19.58
N PHE A 119 -13.05 19.62 18.67
CA PHE A 119 -12.52 20.61 17.78
C PHE A 119 -12.77 20.15 16.34
N GLU A 120 -13.61 20.87 15.64
CA GLU A 120 -13.87 20.57 14.25
C GLU A 120 -12.99 21.43 13.35
N MET A 121 -12.14 20.77 12.58
CA MET A 121 -11.40 21.42 11.52
C MET A 121 -12.12 21.18 10.21
N PHE A 122 -12.49 22.28 9.57
CA PHE A 122 -13.07 22.19 8.23
C PHE A 122 -11.94 22.17 7.24
N LEU A 123 -11.80 21.03 6.57
CA LEU A 123 -10.74 20.83 5.61
C LEU A 123 -11.31 20.98 4.21
N LEU A 124 -10.75 21.93 3.50
CA LEU A 124 -11.10 22.17 2.12
C LEU A 124 -10.21 21.31 1.22
N ASN A 125 -10.69 20.15 0.93
CA ASN A 125 -9.95 19.22 0.07
C ASN A 125 -10.68 18.98 -1.22
#